data_4eab7cfe2c42cde359c70c712c0c3e97
#
_entry.id   4eab7cfe2c42cde359c70c712c0c3e97
#
_cell.length_a   1.000
_cell.length_b   1.000
_cell.length_c   1.000
_cell.angle_alpha   90.00
_cell.angle_beta   90.00
_cell.angle_gamma   90.00
#
_symmetry.space_group_name_H-M   'P 1'
#
loop_
_entity.id
_entity.type
_entity.pdbx_description
1 polymer ?
#
loop_
_entity_poly.entity_id
_entity_poly.type
_entity_poly.pdbx_seq_one_letter_code
_entity_poly.pdbx_strand_id
1 'polypeptide(L)'
;MTPCPCPACDLARSLHALLMADDVDGAIEAGLMTFTACGCTGGDPGTIAPVMQAQARLRTAWDARRRYRLRQVRLARRAQERDARRLAAVPASTDTASSAPERPALPASAAAILARAKAKAADRSKR
;
A
#
# COMPACT_ATOMS: atom_id res chain seq x y z
N MET A 1 33.54 27.98 -17.40
CA MET A 1 33.53 27.06 -16.25
C MET A 1 33.88 25.67 -16.75
N THR A 2 34.99 25.14 -16.33
CA THR A 2 35.40 23.78 -16.69
C THR A 2 34.48 22.77 -15.97
N PRO A 3 33.84 21.83 -16.66
CA PRO A 3 33.03 20.82 -16.03
C PRO A 3 33.89 19.99 -15.06
N CYS A 4 33.33 19.66 -13.92
CA CYS A 4 34.00 18.79 -12.96
C CYS A 4 34.30 17.43 -13.58
N PRO A 5 35.54 16.93 -13.57
CA PRO A 5 35.90 15.66 -14.18
C PRO A 5 35.62 14.45 -13.27
N CYS A 6 34.75 14.56 -12.28
CA CYS A 6 34.47 13.44 -11.38
C CYS A 6 33.41 12.50 -11.97
N PRO A 7 33.55 11.17 -11.74
CA PRO A 7 32.62 10.17 -12.30
C PRO A 7 31.15 10.41 -11.87
N ALA A 8 30.92 10.99 -10.70
CA ALA A 8 29.57 11.29 -10.25
C ALA A 8 28.92 12.44 -11.05
N CYS A 9 29.71 13.43 -11.50
CA CYS A 9 29.20 14.50 -12.37
C CYS A 9 28.93 13.99 -13.79
N ASP A 10 29.73 13.06 -14.30
CA ASP A 10 29.50 12.42 -15.59
C ASP A 10 28.22 11.57 -15.56
N LEU A 11 28.04 10.80 -14.50
CA LEU A 11 26.82 10.05 -14.27
C LEU A 11 25.60 10.98 -14.15
N ALA A 12 25.70 12.08 -13.42
CA ALA A 12 24.60 13.04 -13.30
C ALA A 12 24.18 13.60 -14.65
N ARG A 13 25.12 13.91 -15.54
CA ARG A 13 24.82 14.39 -16.91
C ARG A 13 24.13 13.32 -17.74
N SER A 14 24.59 12.09 -17.67
CA SER A 14 23.96 10.96 -18.37
C SER A 14 22.52 10.72 -17.86
N LEU A 15 22.34 10.69 -16.55
CA LEU A 15 21.01 10.54 -15.94
C LEU A 15 20.07 11.70 -16.28
N HIS A 16 20.58 12.94 -16.26
CA HIS A 16 19.81 14.11 -16.66
C HIS A 16 19.37 14.02 -18.14
N ALA A 17 20.26 13.62 -19.04
CA ALA A 17 19.92 13.44 -20.45
C ALA A 17 18.81 12.39 -20.67
N LEU A 18 18.87 11.25 -19.96
CA LEU A 18 17.83 10.22 -19.99
C LEU A 18 16.49 10.75 -19.46
N LEU A 19 16.51 11.47 -18.34
CA LEU A 19 15.29 12.06 -17.77
C LEU A 19 14.68 13.15 -18.69
N MET A 20 15.50 13.92 -19.39
CA MET A 20 15.02 14.89 -20.37
C MET A 20 14.44 14.23 -21.63
N ALA A 21 14.87 13.01 -21.93
CA ALA A 21 14.28 12.18 -23.00
C ALA A 21 13.06 11.36 -22.53
N ASP A 22 12.61 11.57 -21.30
CA ASP A 22 11.50 10.82 -20.65
C ASP A 22 11.77 9.32 -20.51
N ASP A 23 13.05 8.93 -20.59
CA ASP A 23 13.52 7.55 -20.41
C ASP A 23 13.87 7.28 -18.94
N VAL A 24 12.83 7.09 -18.15
CA VAL A 24 12.96 6.82 -16.71
C VAL A 24 13.54 5.41 -16.46
N ASP A 25 13.18 4.44 -17.28
CA ASP A 25 13.67 3.06 -17.14
C ASP A 25 15.16 2.98 -17.44
N GLY A 26 15.63 3.60 -18.52
CA GLY A 26 17.03 3.75 -18.81
C GLY A 26 17.81 4.49 -17.72
N ALA A 27 17.22 5.50 -17.12
CA ALA A 27 17.83 6.20 -15.98
C ALA A 27 17.95 5.31 -14.73
N ILE A 28 16.96 4.46 -14.45
CA ILE A 28 17.01 3.49 -13.34
C ILE A 28 18.11 2.46 -13.60
N GLU A 29 18.20 1.92 -14.80
CA GLU A 29 19.25 0.97 -15.21
C GLU A 29 20.65 1.59 -15.15
N ALA A 30 20.78 2.87 -15.54
CA ALA A 30 22.03 3.62 -15.44
C ALA A 30 22.44 3.96 -14.01
N GLY A 31 21.60 3.68 -12.98
CA GLY A 31 21.94 3.84 -11.57
C GLY A 31 21.31 5.04 -10.89
N LEU A 32 20.19 5.57 -11.41
CA LEU A 32 19.47 6.69 -10.79
C LEU A 32 19.18 6.45 -9.30
N MET A 33 18.81 5.22 -8.92
CA MET A 33 18.42 4.91 -7.53
C MET A 33 19.60 4.85 -6.55
N THR A 34 20.82 4.63 -7.07
CA THR A 34 22.07 4.59 -6.27
C THR A 34 22.88 5.87 -6.38
N PHE A 35 22.43 6.80 -7.22
CA PHE A 35 23.13 8.06 -7.45
C PHE A 35 23.27 8.85 -6.15
N THR A 36 24.48 9.35 -5.93
CA THR A 36 24.83 10.27 -4.84
C THR A 36 25.52 11.49 -5.44
N ALA A 37 25.04 12.68 -5.10
CA ALA A 37 25.65 13.90 -5.58
C ALA A 37 27.08 14.03 -5.00
N CYS A 38 28.04 14.41 -5.84
CA CYS A 38 29.36 14.71 -5.36
C CYS A 38 29.38 16.05 -4.61
N GLY A 39 30.22 16.15 -3.56
CA GLY A 39 30.45 17.40 -2.85
C GLY A 39 31.39 18.38 -3.57
N CYS A 40 31.69 18.17 -4.85
CA CYS A 40 32.54 19.02 -5.63
C CYS A 40 31.84 20.34 -6.01
N THR A 41 32.57 21.46 -5.90
CA THR A 41 32.04 22.80 -6.25
C THR A 41 31.76 23.00 -7.75
N GLY A 42 32.16 22.06 -8.60
CA GLY A 42 31.99 22.12 -10.05
C GLY A 42 30.78 21.37 -10.59
N GLY A 43 29.93 20.80 -9.74
CA GLY A 43 28.68 20.18 -10.17
C GLY A 43 27.66 21.25 -10.55
N ASP A 44 27.12 21.17 -11.78
CA ASP A 44 26.04 22.06 -12.21
C ASP A 44 24.74 21.75 -11.44
N PRO A 45 24.23 22.69 -10.63
CA PRO A 45 23.00 22.49 -9.89
C PRO A 45 21.79 22.27 -10.81
N GLY A 46 21.82 22.84 -12.03
CA GLY A 46 20.77 22.65 -13.02
C GLY A 46 20.68 21.20 -13.53
N THR A 47 21.79 20.46 -13.48
CA THR A 47 21.83 19.04 -13.86
C THR A 47 21.53 18.12 -12.66
N ILE A 48 22.10 18.44 -11.51
CA ILE A 48 22.02 17.56 -10.31
C ILE A 48 20.63 17.62 -9.67
N ALA A 49 20.04 18.80 -9.55
CA ALA A 49 18.76 18.97 -8.86
C ALA A 49 17.61 18.18 -9.50
N PRO A 50 17.40 18.17 -10.83
CA PRO A 50 16.39 17.33 -11.46
C PRO A 50 16.60 15.83 -11.23
N VAL A 51 17.85 15.36 -11.26
CA VAL A 51 18.20 13.96 -11.01
C VAL A 51 17.84 13.56 -9.57
N MET A 52 18.23 14.37 -8.59
CA MET A 52 17.89 14.14 -7.19
C MET A 52 16.38 14.19 -6.94
N GLN A 53 15.68 15.10 -7.61
CA GLN A 53 14.22 15.20 -7.51
C GLN A 53 13.53 13.98 -8.10
N ALA A 54 13.95 13.50 -9.26
CA ALA A 54 13.43 12.28 -9.89
C ALA A 54 13.66 11.06 -8.98
N GLN A 55 14.87 10.91 -8.44
CA GLN A 55 15.20 9.86 -7.48
C GLN A 55 14.30 9.89 -6.25
N ALA A 56 14.07 11.07 -5.66
CA ALA A 56 13.22 11.22 -4.49
C ALA A 56 11.75 10.84 -4.79
N ARG A 57 11.22 11.25 -5.94
CA ARG A 57 9.86 10.88 -6.39
C ARG A 57 9.71 9.38 -6.55
N LEU A 58 10.67 8.71 -7.20
CA LEU A 58 10.65 7.26 -7.38
C LEU A 58 10.75 6.51 -6.05
N ARG A 59 11.62 6.94 -5.13
CA ARG A 59 11.70 6.36 -3.78
C ARG A 59 10.37 6.46 -3.05
N THR A 60 9.73 7.62 -3.07
CA THR A 60 8.41 7.83 -2.46
C THR A 60 7.34 6.91 -3.06
N ALA A 61 7.31 6.80 -4.40
CA ALA A 61 6.37 5.93 -5.10
C ALA A 61 6.60 4.44 -4.78
N TRP A 62 7.86 4.01 -4.72
CA TRP A 62 8.21 2.62 -4.39
C TRP A 62 7.89 2.28 -2.93
N ASP A 63 8.10 3.19 -2.00
CA ASP A 63 7.73 3.02 -0.60
C ASP A 63 6.20 2.97 -0.41
N ALA A 64 5.45 3.78 -1.14
CA ALA A 64 4.00 3.73 -1.14
C ALA A 64 3.51 2.37 -1.68
N ARG A 65 4.09 1.89 -2.80
CA ARG A 65 3.77 0.58 -3.38
C ARG A 65 4.12 -0.57 -2.43
N ARG A 66 5.27 -0.49 -1.73
CA ARG A 66 5.66 -1.48 -0.73
C ARG A 66 4.68 -1.51 0.44
N ARG A 67 4.30 -0.35 0.99
CA ARG A 67 3.32 -0.24 2.07
C ARG A 67 1.95 -0.80 1.66
N TYR A 68 1.52 -0.53 0.43
CA TYR A 68 0.28 -1.08 -0.11
C TYR A 68 0.32 -2.61 -0.17
N ARG A 69 1.38 -3.20 -0.74
CA ARG A 69 1.54 -4.66 -0.82
C ARG A 69 1.54 -5.31 0.57
N LEU A 70 2.27 -4.75 1.53
CA LEU A 70 2.29 -5.25 2.91
C LEU A 70 0.91 -5.16 3.58
N ARG A 71 0.16 -4.09 3.29
CA ARG A 71 -1.23 -3.97 3.77
C ARG A 71 -2.11 -5.07 3.16
N GLN A 72 -2.01 -5.33 1.87
CA GLN A 72 -2.78 -6.40 1.21
C GLN A 72 -2.48 -7.77 1.81
N VAL A 73 -1.21 -8.10 2.01
CA VAL A 73 -0.80 -9.36 2.66
C VAL A 73 -1.41 -9.49 4.06
N ARG A 74 -1.35 -8.43 4.87
CA ARG A 74 -1.97 -8.44 6.22
C ARG A 74 -3.49 -8.62 6.17
N LEU A 75 -4.16 -7.98 5.22
CA LEU A 75 -5.62 -8.12 5.05
C LEU A 75 -5.99 -9.54 4.60
N ALA A 76 -5.25 -10.10 3.66
CA ALA A 76 -5.45 -11.47 3.18
C ALA A 76 -5.26 -12.48 4.33
N ARG A 77 -4.19 -12.34 5.13
CA ARG A 77 -3.98 -13.19 6.30
C ARG A 77 -5.12 -13.12 7.31
N ARG A 78 -5.59 -11.90 7.63
CA ARG A 78 -6.74 -11.73 8.54
C ARG A 78 -8.04 -12.32 7.97
N ALA A 79 -8.23 -12.26 6.65
CA ALA A 79 -9.37 -12.91 6.01
C ALA A 79 -9.30 -14.43 6.18
N GLN A 80 -8.15 -15.03 5.88
CA GLN A 80 -7.93 -16.47 6.06
C GLN A 80 -8.12 -16.91 7.52
N GLU A 81 -7.60 -16.15 8.48
CA GLU A 81 -7.79 -16.43 9.91
C GLU A 81 -9.28 -16.39 10.31
N ARG A 82 -10.06 -15.43 9.78
CA ARG A 82 -11.50 -15.37 10.03
C ARG A 82 -12.23 -16.55 9.42
N ASP A 83 -11.89 -16.92 8.20
CA ASP A 83 -12.52 -18.04 7.51
C ASP A 83 -12.18 -19.36 8.18
N ALA A 84 -10.92 -19.56 8.59
CA ALA A 84 -10.52 -20.72 9.38
C ALA A 84 -11.28 -20.83 10.72
N ARG A 85 -11.48 -19.70 11.41
CA ARG A 85 -12.29 -19.67 12.64
C ARG A 85 -13.77 -20.02 12.38
N ARG A 86 -14.34 -19.54 11.27
CA ARG A 86 -15.71 -19.85 10.87
C ARG A 86 -15.86 -21.35 10.60
N LEU A 87 -14.93 -21.94 9.84
CA LEU A 87 -14.93 -23.37 9.54
C LEU A 87 -14.77 -24.22 10.81
N ALA A 88 -13.88 -23.82 11.72
CA ALA A 88 -13.69 -24.52 12.99
C ALA A 88 -14.90 -24.37 13.95
N ALA A 89 -15.68 -23.29 13.82
CA ALA A 89 -16.86 -23.05 14.63
C ALA A 89 -18.12 -23.72 14.08
N VAL A 90 -18.08 -24.28 12.85
CA VAL A 90 -19.18 -25.11 12.34
C VAL A 90 -19.14 -26.43 13.10
N PRO A 91 -20.13 -26.75 13.97
CA PRO A 91 -20.15 -28.05 14.65
C PRO A 91 -20.22 -29.12 13.56
N ALA A 92 -19.38 -30.13 13.65
CA ALA A 92 -19.52 -31.34 12.82
C ALA A 92 -20.96 -31.82 13.00
N SER A 93 -21.75 -31.74 11.93
CA SER A 93 -23.11 -32.25 11.93
C SER A 93 -23.01 -33.74 12.14
N THR A 94 -23.05 -34.17 13.40
CA THR A 94 -23.40 -35.54 13.71
C THR A 94 -24.87 -35.69 13.33
N ASP A 95 -25.10 -36.48 12.31
CA ASP A 95 -26.44 -37.00 11.95
C ASP A 95 -27.11 -37.58 13.19
N THR A 96 -27.90 -36.77 13.85
CA THR A 96 -28.93 -37.24 14.75
C THR A 96 -30.18 -36.43 14.46
N ALA A 97 -31.11 -37.09 13.85
CA ALA A 97 -32.44 -36.60 13.56
C ALA A 97 -33.08 -35.98 14.81
N SER A 98 -33.88 -34.93 14.56
CA SER A 98 -34.98 -34.45 15.40
C SER A 98 -34.61 -33.65 16.63
N SER A 99 -34.39 -32.37 16.41
CA SER A 99 -35.11 -31.29 17.11
C SER A 99 -34.78 -29.97 16.38
N ALA A 100 -35.78 -29.13 16.18
CA ALA A 100 -35.62 -27.84 15.54
C ALA A 100 -34.49 -27.07 16.25
N PRO A 101 -33.55 -26.44 15.51
CA PRO A 101 -32.50 -25.68 16.15
C PRO A 101 -33.13 -24.47 16.85
N GLU A 102 -33.21 -24.57 18.17
CA GLU A 102 -33.45 -23.41 19.01
C GLU A 102 -32.32 -22.42 18.72
N ARG A 103 -32.61 -21.39 17.96
CA ARG A 103 -31.64 -20.33 17.67
C ARG A 103 -31.16 -19.80 19.02
N PRO A 104 -29.85 -19.78 19.28
CA PRO A 104 -29.34 -19.23 20.53
C PRO A 104 -29.91 -17.80 20.69
N ALA A 105 -30.68 -17.59 21.75
CA ALA A 105 -31.27 -16.30 22.04
C ALA A 105 -30.15 -15.27 22.17
N LEU A 106 -30.21 -14.20 21.38
CA LEU A 106 -29.29 -13.09 21.49
C LEU A 106 -29.32 -12.54 22.93
N PRO A 107 -28.18 -12.20 23.52
CA PRO A 107 -28.17 -11.51 24.81
C PRO A 107 -29.14 -10.33 24.79
N ALA A 108 -29.91 -10.12 25.87
CA ALA A 108 -30.94 -9.09 25.91
C ALA A 108 -30.45 -7.70 25.49
N SER A 109 -29.20 -7.38 25.79
CA SER A 109 -28.54 -6.14 25.34
C SER A 109 -28.37 -6.04 23.81
N ALA A 110 -28.01 -7.14 23.15
CA ALA A 110 -27.85 -7.18 21.70
C ALA A 110 -29.22 -7.13 20.98
N ALA A 111 -30.24 -7.80 21.54
CA ALA A 111 -31.59 -7.74 21.03
C ALA A 111 -32.18 -6.31 21.13
N ALA A 112 -31.92 -5.59 22.22
CA ALA A 112 -32.34 -4.21 22.40
C ALA A 112 -31.68 -3.25 21.39
N ILE A 113 -30.39 -3.42 21.11
CA ILE A 113 -29.66 -2.60 20.14
C ILE A 113 -30.21 -2.85 18.72
N LEU A 114 -30.46 -4.11 18.35
CA LEU A 114 -31.05 -4.47 17.07
C LEU A 114 -32.48 -3.94 16.90
N ALA A 115 -33.30 -3.98 17.95
CA ALA A 115 -34.63 -3.42 17.93
C ALA A 115 -34.60 -1.89 17.69
N ARG A 116 -33.71 -1.16 18.39
CA ARG A 116 -33.50 0.28 18.17
C ARG A 116 -33.02 0.60 16.75
N ALA A 117 -32.09 -0.18 16.20
CA ALA A 117 -31.60 0.01 14.86
C ALA A 117 -32.69 -0.20 13.80
N LYS A 118 -33.53 -1.24 13.96
CA LYS A 118 -34.68 -1.50 13.09
C LYS A 118 -35.73 -0.39 13.17
N ALA A 119 -36.05 0.09 14.36
CA ALA A 119 -37.01 1.19 14.54
C ALA A 119 -36.52 2.47 13.85
N LYS A 120 -35.25 2.81 14.00
CA LYS A 120 -34.63 3.98 13.35
C LYS A 120 -34.58 3.86 11.83
N ALA A 121 -34.35 2.66 11.29
CA ALA A 121 -34.38 2.40 9.86
C ALA A 121 -35.79 2.52 9.27
N ALA A 122 -36.81 2.00 9.98
CA ALA A 122 -38.22 2.11 9.58
C ALA A 122 -38.72 3.56 9.55
N ASP A 123 -38.27 4.38 10.50
CA ASP A 123 -38.64 5.80 10.57
C ASP A 123 -38.04 6.63 9.45
N ARG A 124 -36.83 6.22 8.98
CA ARG A 124 -36.12 6.85 7.88
C ARG A 124 -36.74 6.52 6.51
N SER A 125 -37.39 5.37 6.37
CA SER A 125 -38.05 4.96 5.12
C SER A 125 -39.45 5.57 4.94
N LYS A 126 -40.01 6.23 5.97
CA LYS A 126 -41.32 6.91 5.95
C LYS A 126 -41.24 8.42 5.64
N ARG A 127 -40.05 8.95 5.47
CA ARG A 127 -39.79 10.35 5.05
C ARG A 127 -39.37 10.42 3.60
#